data_710e5a7e2fbd091c6a2fe309f02a7398
#
_entry.id   710e5a7e2fbd091c6a2fe309f02a7398
#
_cell.length_a   1.000
_cell.length_b   1.000
_cell.length_c   1.000
_cell.angle_alpha   90.00
_cell.angle_beta   90.00
_cell.angle_gamma   90.00
#
_symmetry.space_group_name_H-M   'P 1'
#
loop_
_entity.id
_entity.type
_entity.pdbx_description
1 polymer ?
#
loop_
_entity_poly.entity_id
_entity_poly.type
_entity_poly.pdbx_seq_one_letter_code
_entity_poly.pdbx_strand_id
1 'polypeptide(L)'
;MENPNNRMTACGRLERAPELSHEVMNEPFYTGTLLVKRLSGAVDRLPVTLPGKLIAESGVPLDSLLLMTGQVRSYNKVIEGAGRLMITLFAQSVTPTNDNETLNRVELCGALCKPPVYRSTPFGREICDMMLAVNRAFGKSD
;
A
#
# COMPACT_ATOMS: atom_id res chain seq x y z
N MET A 1 11.68 -0.55 -12.71
CA MET A 1 12.66 -1.46 -12.10
C MET A 1 12.04 -2.14 -10.90
N GLU A 2 12.04 -3.45 -10.91
CA GLU A 2 11.53 -4.21 -9.78
C GLU A 2 12.49 -4.12 -8.59
N ASN A 3 11.91 -3.92 -7.41
CA ASN A 3 12.65 -4.01 -6.17
C ASN A 3 12.33 -5.36 -5.52
N PRO A 4 13.28 -6.33 -5.52
CA PRO A 4 13.01 -7.66 -4.97
C PRO A 4 12.75 -7.64 -3.46
N ASN A 5 13.11 -6.56 -2.78
CA ASN A 5 12.94 -6.43 -1.33
C ASN A 5 11.55 -5.93 -0.94
N ASN A 6 10.75 -5.51 -1.90
CA ASN A 6 9.48 -4.83 -1.61
C ASN A 6 8.50 -5.06 -2.76
N ARG A 7 7.51 -5.90 -2.51
CA ARG A 7 6.47 -6.17 -3.48
C ARG A 7 5.14 -6.36 -2.77
N MET A 8 4.12 -5.67 -3.27
CA MET A 8 2.78 -5.79 -2.73
C MET A 8 1.77 -5.93 -3.88
N THR A 9 0.86 -6.86 -3.71
CA THR A 9 -0.27 -7.06 -4.61
C THR A 9 -1.55 -7.03 -3.80
N ALA A 10 -2.53 -6.23 -4.22
CA ALA A 10 -3.81 -6.14 -3.57
C ALA A 10 -4.95 -6.09 -4.60
N CYS A 11 -6.05 -6.73 -4.26
CA CYS A 11 -7.26 -6.76 -5.08
C CYS A 11 -8.39 -6.09 -4.32
N GLY A 12 -9.06 -5.13 -4.94
CA GLY A 12 -10.17 -4.43 -4.31
C GLY A 12 -10.80 -3.39 -5.22
N ARG A 13 -11.69 -2.59 -4.64
CA ARG A 13 -12.37 -1.49 -5.32
C ARG A 13 -11.95 -0.17 -4.70
N LEU A 14 -11.76 0.85 -5.53
CA LEU A 14 -11.56 2.20 -5.02
C LEU A 14 -12.84 2.69 -4.34
N GLU A 15 -12.70 3.28 -3.16
CA GLU A 15 -13.83 3.83 -2.40
C GLU A 15 -14.48 4.99 -3.16
N ARG A 16 -13.66 5.80 -3.82
CA ARG A 16 -14.06 6.91 -4.66
C ARG A 16 -12.96 7.21 -5.68
N ALA A 17 -13.21 8.15 -6.59
CA ALA A 17 -12.21 8.58 -7.54
C ALA A 17 -10.95 9.09 -6.82
N PRO A 18 -9.74 8.73 -7.29
CA PRO A 18 -8.51 9.22 -6.66
C PRO A 18 -8.38 10.73 -6.77
N GLU A 19 -7.78 11.32 -5.76
CA GLU A 19 -7.59 12.77 -5.68
C GLU A 19 -6.13 13.13 -5.96
N LEU A 20 -5.92 14.25 -6.67
CA LEU A 20 -4.57 14.77 -6.90
C LEU A 20 -3.91 15.10 -5.55
N SER A 21 -2.75 14.52 -5.31
CA SER A 21 -1.99 14.72 -4.09
C SER A 21 -0.85 15.72 -4.29
N HIS A 22 0.03 15.43 -5.24
CA HIS A 22 1.23 16.24 -5.47
C HIS A 22 1.80 15.95 -6.85
N GLU A 23 2.78 16.75 -7.26
CA GLU A 23 3.53 16.55 -8.49
C GLU A 23 5.02 16.44 -8.17
N VAL A 24 5.69 15.54 -8.87
CA VAL A 24 7.15 15.39 -8.81
C VAL A 24 7.66 15.42 -10.25
N MET A 25 8.51 16.38 -10.58
CA MET A 25 9.09 16.55 -11.92
C MET A 25 8.02 16.57 -13.02
N ASN A 26 6.94 17.33 -12.78
CA ASN A 26 5.79 17.48 -13.67
C ASN A 26 4.93 16.21 -13.81
N GLU A 27 5.17 15.17 -13.04
CA GLU A 27 4.31 14.00 -13.00
C GLU A 27 3.35 14.10 -11.81
N PRO A 28 2.03 14.07 -12.05
CA PRO A 28 1.07 14.11 -10.97
C PRO A 28 0.94 12.74 -10.29
N PHE A 29 0.72 12.77 -8.98
CA PHE A 29 0.43 11.58 -8.18
C PHE A 29 -0.93 11.74 -7.51
N TYR A 30 -1.70 10.69 -7.56
CA TYR A 30 -3.04 10.64 -6.98
C TYR A 30 -3.06 9.71 -5.79
N THR A 31 -3.87 10.04 -4.80
CA THR A 31 -4.09 9.17 -3.64
C THR A 31 -5.54 8.71 -3.61
N GLY A 32 -5.75 7.53 -3.07
CA GLY A 32 -7.07 6.96 -2.91
C GLY A 32 -7.08 5.91 -1.82
N THR A 33 -8.23 5.29 -1.66
CA THR A 33 -8.43 4.19 -0.71
C THR A 33 -8.98 2.99 -1.47
N LEU A 34 -8.25 1.88 -1.40
CA LEU A 34 -8.68 0.61 -1.97
C LEU A 34 -9.40 -0.19 -0.89
N LEU A 35 -10.62 -0.60 -1.16
CA LEU A 35 -11.41 -1.44 -0.27
C LEU A 35 -11.06 -2.89 -0.55
N VAL A 36 -10.41 -3.54 0.40
CA VAL A 36 -9.92 -4.91 0.28
C VAL A 36 -10.73 -5.81 1.21
N LYS A 37 -11.38 -6.81 0.65
CA LYS A 37 -12.22 -7.73 1.41
C LYS A 37 -11.41 -8.89 1.97
N ARG A 38 -11.49 -9.09 3.27
CA ARG A 38 -10.90 -10.26 3.92
C ARG A 38 -11.75 -11.51 3.67
N LEU A 39 -11.16 -12.68 3.87
CA LEU A 39 -11.89 -13.95 3.79
C LEU A 39 -13.07 -13.99 4.76
N SER A 40 -12.96 -13.31 5.91
CA SER A 40 -14.04 -13.21 6.89
C SER A 40 -15.24 -12.36 6.43
N GLY A 41 -15.08 -11.60 5.35
CA GLY A 41 -16.07 -10.63 4.90
C GLY A 41 -15.83 -9.19 5.38
N ALA A 42 -14.93 -8.99 6.37
CA ALA A 42 -14.53 -7.65 6.79
C ALA A 42 -13.80 -6.93 5.66
N VAL A 43 -13.91 -5.60 5.64
CA VAL A 43 -13.28 -4.78 4.60
C VAL A 43 -12.21 -3.91 5.22
N ASP A 44 -11.01 -4.00 4.68
CA ASP A 44 -9.90 -3.12 5.03
C ASP A 44 -9.84 -1.94 4.06
N ARG A 45 -9.50 -0.77 4.58
CA ARG A 45 -9.28 0.45 3.80
C ARG A 45 -7.78 0.64 3.62
N LEU A 46 -7.27 0.34 2.45
CA LEU A 46 -5.85 0.40 2.14
C LEU A 46 -5.52 1.70 1.39
N PRO A 47 -4.66 2.55 1.96
CA PRO A 47 -4.20 3.74 1.23
C PRO A 47 -3.38 3.35 0.01
N VAL A 48 -3.65 3.98 -1.13
CA VAL A 48 -2.93 3.74 -2.38
C VAL A 48 -2.46 5.06 -2.98
N THR A 49 -1.32 5.01 -3.66
CA THR A 49 -0.77 6.12 -4.42
C THR A 49 -0.61 5.69 -5.87
N LEU A 50 -1.19 6.48 -6.77
CA LEU A 50 -1.26 6.15 -8.19
C LEU A 50 -0.55 7.22 -9.01
N PRO A 51 0.54 6.87 -9.74
CA PRO A 51 1.10 7.79 -10.72
C PRO A 51 0.06 8.17 -11.78
N GLY A 52 0.03 9.44 -12.16
CA GLY A 52 -0.96 9.94 -13.11
C GLY A 52 -0.91 9.25 -14.46
N LYS A 53 0.28 8.93 -14.95
CA LYS A 53 0.44 8.21 -16.23
C LYS A 53 -0.20 6.82 -16.17
N LEU A 54 -0.19 6.18 -15.02
CA LEU A 54 -0.80 4.86 -14.84
C LEU A 54 -2.32 4.93 -15.00
N ILE A 55 -2.93 6.01 -14.49
CA ILE A 55 -4.36 6.26 -14.66
C ILE A 55 -4.68 6.55 -16.12
N ALA A 56 -3.88 7.38 -16.78
CA ALA A 56 -4.11 7.78 -18.17
C ALA A 56 -3.90 6.63 -19.16
N GLU A 57 -2.90 5.79 -18.92
CA GLU A 57 -2.53 4.70 -19.83
C GLU A 57 -3.34 3.43 -19.63
N SER A 58 -3.86 3.20 -18.44
CA SER A 58 -4.52 1.93 -18.13
C SER A 58 -5.85 1.76 -18.87
N GLY A 59 -6.58 2.84 -19.12
CA GLY A 59 -7.93 2.75 -19.69
C GLY A 59 -8.91 1.95 -18.82
N VAL A 60 -8.53 1.67 -17.59
CA VAL A 60 -9.29 0.79 -16.69
C VAL A 60 -10.42 1.57 -16.05
N PRO A 61 -11.66 1.05 -16.05
CA PRO A 61 -12.74 1.63 -15.27
C PRO A 61 -12.39 1.58 -13.77
N LEU A 62 -12.19 2.75 -13.16
CA LEU A 62 -11.76 2.84 -11.76
C LEU A 62 -12.84 2.43 -10.76
N ASP A 63 -14.08 2.25 -11.21
CA ASP A 63 -15.18 1.74 -10.39
C ASP A 63 -15.31 0.22 -10.40
N SER A 64 -14.42 -0.48 -11.11
CA SER A 64 -14.41 -1.93 -11.19
C SER A 64 -13.52 -2.56 -10.11
N LEU A 65 -13.53 -3.89 -10.05
CA LEU A 65 -12.60 -4.64 -9.22
C LEU A 65 -11.21 -4.55 -9.84
N LEU A 66 -10.25 -4.08 -9.08
CA LEU A 66 -8.89 -3.79 -9.56
C LEU A 66 -7.86 -4.67 -8.89
N LEU A 67 -6.88 -5.10 -9.67
CA LEU A 67 -5.67 -5.73 -9.18
C LEU A 67 -4.54 -4.70 -9.26
N MET A 68 -3.99 -4.33 -8.11
CA MET A 68 -2.88 -3.38 -8.02
C MET A 68 -1.62 -4.09 -7.56
N THR A 69 -0.52 -3.85 -8.25
CA THR A 69 0.79 -4.37 -7.88
C THR A 69 1.77 -3.21 -7.80
N GLY A 70 2.61 -3.22 -6.78
CA GLY A 70 3.61 -2.18 -6.58
C GLY A 70 4.45 -2.44 -5.35
N GLN A 71 4.77 -1.38 -4.65
CA GLN A 71 5.63 -1.39 -3.47
C GLN A 71 4.92 -0.76 -2.29
N VAL A 72 5.27 -1.24 -1.09
CA VAL A 72 4.90 -0.54 0.14
C VAL A 72 5.81 0.69 0.26
N ARG A 73 5.21 1.85 0.45
CA ARG A 73 5.94 3.10 0.69
C ARG A 73 5.48 3.73 1.98
N SER A 74 6.40 4.37 2.66
CA SER A 74 6.11 5.09 3.89
C SER A 74 6.51 6.55 3.77
N TYR A 75 5.81 7.41 4.48
CA TYR A 75 6.14 8.82 4.59
C TYR A 75 5.64 9.35 5.93
N ASN A 76 6.26 10.41 6.39
CA ASN A 76 5.84 11.08 7.62
C ASN A 76 4.88 12.21 7.29
N LYS A 77 3.79 12.30 8.04
CA LYS A 77 2.79 13.36 7.91
C LYS A 77 2.54 13.96 9.28
N VAL A 78 2.49 15.29 9.33
CA VAL A 78 2.14 16.00 10.56
C VAL A 78 0.60 16.14 10.61
N ILE A 79 -0.01 15.56 11.62
CA ILE A 79 -1.45 15.64 11.87
C ILE A 79 -1.63 16.19 13.27
N GLU A 80 -2.31 17.34 13.39
CA GLU A 80 -2.56 18.02 14.67
C GLU A 80 -1.28 18.24 15.49
N GLY A 81 -0.19 18.63 14.83
CA GLY A 81 1.10 18.90 15.48
C GLY A 81 1.93 17.68 15.81
N ALA A 82 1.42 16.47 15.56
CA ALA A 82 2.13 15.22 15.80
C ALA A 82 2.53 14.53 14.49
N GLY A 83 3.77 14.06 14.42
CA GLY A 83 4.24 13.27 13.30
C GLY A 83 3.64 11.88 13.30
N ARG A 84 3.11 11.43 12.15
CA ARG A 84 2.61 10.07 11.96
C ARG A 84 3.29 9.42 10.78
N LEU A 85 3.64 8.15 10.95
CA LEU A 85 4.11 7.32 9.84
C LEU A 85 2.88 6.84 9.05
N MET A 86 2.84 7.22 7.79
CA MET A 86 1.80 6.78 6.86
C MET A 86 2.37 5.72 5.94
N ILE A 87 1.58 4.69 5.64
CA ILE A 87 1.96 3.60 4.77
C ILE A 87 0.96 3.54 3.61
N THR A 88 1.48 3.39 2.41
CA THR A 88 0.66 3.34 1.19
C THR A 88 1.17 2.25 0.24
N LEU A 89 0.27 1.69 -0.54
CA LEU A 89 0.64 0.91 -1.72
C LEU A 89 0.94 1.89 -2.86
N PHE A 90 2.19 1.97 -3.25
CA PHE A 90 2.62 2.75 -4.41
C PHE A 90 2.48 1.88 -5.65
N ALA A 91 1.42 2.10 -6.43
CA ALA A 91 1.07 1.25 -7.55
C ALA A 91 2.03 1.41 -8.72
N GLN A 92 2.46 0.30 -9.29
CA GLN A 92 3.23 0.22 -10.53
C GLN A 92 2.38 -0.34 -11.67
N SER A 93 1.33 -1.09 -11.36
CA SER A 93 0.36 -1.57 -12.33
C SER A 93 -1.03 -1.62 -11.72
N VAL A 94 -2.02 -1.33 -12.55
CA VAL A 94 -3.44 -1.42 -12.20
C VAL A 94 -4.14 -2.11 -13.36
N THR A 95 -4.80 -3.23 -13.09
CA THR A 95 -5.55 -3.98 -14.10
C THR A 95 -6.93 -4.35 -13.57
N PRO A 96 -7.96 -4.42 -14.43
CA PRO A 96 -9.24 -4.94 -14.01
C PRO A 96 -9.13 -6.45 -13.79
N THR A 97 -9.91 -6.96 -12.87
CA THR A 97 -9.98 -8.40 -12.64
C THR A 97 -11.42 -8.83 -12.43
N ASN A 98 -11.73 -10.04 -12.87
CA ASN A 98 -13.03 -10.66 -12.63
C ASN A 98 -12.98 -11.65 -11.47
N ASP A 99 -11.79 -11.85 -10.92
CA ASP A 99 -11.59 -12.83 -9.87
C ASP A 99 -11.94 -12.24 -8.51
N ASN A 100 -12.88 -12.90 -7.84
CA ASN A 100 -13.13 -12.66 -6.43
C ASN A 100 -12.02 -13.26 -5.56
N GLU A 101 -11.00 -13.82 -6.17
CA GLU A 101 -9.86 -14.33 -5.44
C GLU A 101 -9.08 -13.18 -4.82
N THR A 102 -8.93 -13.27 -3.54
CA THR A 102 -8.21 -12.31 -2.73
C THR A 102 -6.71 -12.52 -2.90
N LEU A 103 -6.15 -11.97 -3.97
CA LEU A 103 -4.70 -11.95 -4.16
C LEU A 103 -4.09 -10.80 -3.37
N ASN A 104 -4.10 -10.94 -2.05
CA ASN A 104 -3.47 -9.99 -1.16
C ASN A 104 -2.15 -10.58 -0.68
N ARG A 105 -1.04 -10.02 -1.16
CA ARG A 105 0.27 -10.55 -0.86
C ARG A 105 1.27 -9.42 -0.67
N VAL A 106 2.07 -9.54 0.38
CA VAL A 106 3.16 -8.60 0.66
C VAL A 106 4.42 -9.42 0.87
N GLU A 107 5.48 -9.06 0.14
CA GLU A 107 6.81 -9.61 0.33
C GLU A 107 7.77 -8.49 0.64
N LEU A 108 8.36 -8.51 1.82
CA LEU A 108 9.30 -7.50 2.29
C LEU A 108 10.57 -8.16 2.81
N CYS A 109 11.70 -7.57 2.47
CA CYS A 109 12.99 -7.96 3.00
C CYS A 109 13.72 -6.71 3.46
N GLY A 110 14.16 -6.69 4.71
CA GLY A 110 14.82 -5.52 5.26
C GLY A 110 15.48 -5.81 6.59
N ALA A 111 15.86 -4.75 7.29
CA ALA A 111 16.53 -4.83 8.59
C ALA A 111 15.57 -4.40 9.70
N LEU A 112 15.63 -5.09 10.82
CA LEU A 112 14.89 -4.70 12.01
C LEU A 112 15.50 -3.42 12.59
N CYS A 113 14.65 -2.39 12.78
CA CYS A 113 15.10 -1.10 13.32
C CYS A 113 15.30 -1.15 14.83
N LYS A 114 14.64 -2.08 15.51
CA LYS A 114 14.69 -2.26 16.96
C LYS A 114 14.35 -3.70 17.29
N PRO A 115 14.68 -4.18 18.52
CA PRO A 115 14.30 -5.53 18.93
C PRO A 115 12.80 -5.76 18.82
N PRO A 116 12.38 -6.95 18.36
CA PRO A 116 10.97 -7.30 18.32
C PRO A 116 10.34 -7.26 19.72
N VAL A 117 9.10 -6.82 19.79
CA VAL A 117 8.35 -6.73 21.06
C VAL A 117 7.25 -7.78 21.06
N TYR A 118 7.37 -8.73 21.98
CA TYR A 118 6.35 -9.73 22.21
C TYR A 118 5.24 -9.18 23.11
N ARG A 119 4.00 -9.48 22.76
CA ARG A 119 2.85 -9.18 23.62
C ARG A 119 1.77 -10.24 23.46
N SER A 120 0.96 -10.37 24.49
CA SER A 120 -0.21 -11.26 24.49
C SER A 120 -1.47 -10.40 24.59
N THR A 121 -2.49 -10.74 23.80
CA THR A 121 -3.78 -10.07 23.89
C THR A 121 -4.63 -10.65 25.02
N PRO A 122 -5.66 -9.91 25.51
CA PRO A 122 -6.58 -10.43 26.53
C PRO A 122 -7.26 -11.74 26.16
N PHE A 123 -7.37 -12.05 24.87
CA PHE A 123 -7.98 -13.29 24.37
C PHE A 123 -6.96 -14.41 24.13
N GLY A 124 -5.73 -14.26 24.63
CA GLY A 124 -4.72 -15.30 24.55
C GLY A 124 -3.98 -15.39 23.22
N ARG A 125 -4.09 -14.41 22.33
CA ARG A 125 -3.27 -14.36 21.14
C ARG A 125 -1.87 -13.85 21.45
N GLU A 126 -0.89 -14.51 20.88
CA GLU A 126 0.49 -14.09 20.97
C GLU A 126 0.84 -13.26 19.73
N ILE A 127 1.38 -12.07 19.94
CA ILE A 127 1.74 -11.14 18.87
C ILE A 127 3.18 -10.68 19.06
N CYS A 128 3.91 -10.60 17.96
CA CYS A 128 5.23 -10.01 17.94
C CYS A 128 5.20 -8.77 17.03
N ASP A 129 5.45 -7.60 17.62
CA ASP A 129 5.53 -6.34 16.88
C ASP A 129 6.97 -6.11 16.43
N MET A 130 7.13 -5.88 15.14
CA MET A 130 8.43 -5.65 14.52
C MET A 130 8.37 -4.39 13.66
N MET A 131 9.48 -3.65 13.63
CA MET A 131 9.65 -2.54 12.71
C MET A 131 10.75 -2.86 11.71
N LEU A 132 10.39 -2.96 10.46
CA LEU A 132 11.26 -3.35 9.38
C LEU A 132 11.59 -2.13 8.51
N ALA A 133 12.88 -1.87 8.31
CA ALA A 133 13.33 -0.87 7.35
C ALA A 133 13.66 -1.58 6.03
N VAL A 134 12.99 -1.17 4.96
CA VAL A 134 13.15 -1.75 3.64
C VAL A 134 13.79 -0.70 2.73
N ASN A 135 14.95 -1.02 2.18
CA ASN A 135 15.68 -0.11 1.32
C ASN A 135 14.95 0.11 0.00
N ARG A 136 14.84 1.36 -0.40
CA ARG A 136 14.42 1.71 -1.75
C ARG A 136 15.62 1.58 -2.71
N ALA A 137 15.34 1.50 -4.01
CA ALA A 137 16.36 1.42 -5.04
C ALA A 137 17.30 2.64 -5.03
N PHE A 138 16.87 3.79 -4.49
CA PHE A 138 17.60 5.05 -4.49
C PHE A 138 17.67 5.69 -3.10
N GLY A 139 18.33 5.06 -2.16
CA GLY A 139 18.85 5.73 -0.96
C GLY A 139 17.90 5.97 0.21
N LYS A 140 16.58 5.90 0.06
CA LYS A 140 15.62 6.02 1.18
C LYS A 140 15.15 4.65 1.64
N SER A 141 14.67 4.60 2.88
CA SER A 141 14.09 3.37 3.45
C SER A 141 12.61 3.56 3.78
N ASP A 142 11.88 2.52 3.60
CA ASP A 142 10.46 2.44 3.98
C ASP A 142 10.25 1.62 5.24
#